data_d5253afe0bceeecc830508f5057e7005
#
_entry.id   d5253afe0bceeecc830508f5057e7005
#
_cell.length_a   1.000
_cell.length_b   1.000
_cell.length_c   1.000
_cell.angle_alpha   90.00
_cell.angle_beta   90.00
_cell.angle_gamma   90.00
#
_symmetry.space_group_name_H-M   'P 1'
#
loop_
_entity.id
_entity.type
_entity.pdbx_description
1 polymer ?
#
loop_
_entity_poly.entity_id
_entity_poly.type
_entity_poly.pdbx_seq_one_letter_code
_entity_poly.pdbx_strand_id
1 'polypeptide(L)'
;MSSSYTITKKKKRDKNQYILGISFVLLLGSFFIPLVVLLPLQQALYHPFGYWFLEPPRSAYFIFTGSLVLLSLSLLMMISGLAKNKFAKGLIAAGIFISILLSVLSVDHYHYMNGNGIYINPFFGFGEKEFLWADVKEAKQIAVEEKNGLKDKNLTFVFKDGEQYSFLITETVRKAYPIFNVKLQEKGIQVTREFPE
;
A
#
# COMPACT_ATOMS: atom_id res chain seq x y z
N MET A 1 13.55 47.14 49.40
CA MET A 1 13.29 46.73 48.03
C MET A 1 13.05 45.22 48.01
N SER A 2 11.78 44.81 47.97
CA SER A 2 11.39 43.39 47.93
C SER A 2 11.24 42.96 46.48
N SER A 3 12.12 42.12 45.97
CA SER A 3 12.04 41.57 44.61
C SER A 3 11.09 40.36 44.62
N SER A 4 9.87 40.56 44.12
CA SER A 4 8.91 39.47 43.95
C SER A 4 9.25 38.66 42.71
N TYR A 5 9.83 37.48 42.91
CA TYR A 5 10.01 36.49 41.84
C TYR A 5 8.68 35.90 41.45
N THR A 6 8.16 36.25 40.26
CA THR A 6 6.98 35.64 39.63
C THR A 6 7.42 34.29 39.07
N ILE A 7 7.14 33.21 39.78
CA ILE A 7 7.34 31.85 39.29
C ILE A 7 6.23 31.59 38.23
N THR A 8 6.56 31.77 36.97
CA THR A 8 5.67 31.36 35.83
C THR A 8 5.53 29.83 35.91
N LYS A 9 4.39 29.36 36.42
CA LYS A 9 3.99 27.95 36.35
C LYS A 9 4.02 27.52 34.88
N LYS A 10 4.99 26.65 34.51
CA LYS A 10 5.08 26.04 33.21
C LYS A 10 3.75 25.31 32.96
N LYS A 11 2.93 25.83 32.05
CA LYS A 11 1.59 25.32 31.75
C LYS A 11 1.76 23.86 31.30
N LYS A 12 1.32 22.93 32.13
CA LYS A 12 1.38 21.49 31.84
C LYS A 12 0.51 21.30 30.58
N ARG A 13 1.13 21.03 29.42
CA ARG A 13 0.40 20.79 28.18
C ARG A 13 -0.57 19.65 28.41
N ASP A 14 -1.83 19.86 28.12
CA ASP A 14 -2.86 18.86 28.29
C ASP A 14 -2.60 17.70 27.31
N LYS A 15 -2.60 16.44 27.80
CA LYS A 15 -2.44 15.23 26.98
C LYS A 15 -3.40 15.23 25.78
N ASN A 16 -4.60 15.76 25.94
CA ASN A 16 -5.61 15.85 24.89
C ASN A 16 -5.15 16.75 23.72
N GLN A 17 -4.36 17.80 24.00
CA GLN A 17 -3.83 18.66 22.94
C GLN A 17 -2.81 17.94 22.05
N TYR A 18 -1.99 17.05 22.63
CA TYR A 18 -1.07 16.22 21.84
C TYR A 18 -1.81 15.21 21.00
N ILE A 19 -2.80 14.50 21.57
CA ILE A 19 -3.60 13.52 20.84
C ILE A 19 -4.36 14.22 19.70
N LEU A 20 -4.92 15.40 19.95
CA LEU A 20 -5.57 16.20 18.94
C LEU A 20 -4.63 16.54 17.78
N GLY A 21 -3.43 17.05 18.10
CA GLY A 21 -2.41 17.37 17.10
C GLY A 21 -2.00 16.14 16.27
N ILE A 22 -1.71 15.00 16.93
CA ILE A 22 -1.38 13.75 16.23
C ILE A 22 -2.54 13.29 15.34
N SER A 23 -3.78 13.35 15.81
CA SER A 23 -4.94 12.96 15.01
C SER A 23 -5.09 13.80 13.75
N PHE A 24 -4.92 15.11 13.84
CA PHE A 24 -4.96 15.99 12.66
C PHE A 24 -3.80 15.70 11.69
N VAL A 25 -2.58 15.50 12.20
CA VAL A 25 -1.43 15.14 11.36
C VAL A 25 -1.67 13.81 10.63
N LEU A 26 -2.19 12.80 11.33
CA LEU A 26 -2.54 11.51 10.73
C LEU A 26 -3.66 11.65 9.70
N LEU A 27 -4.69 12.43 9.99
CA LEU A 27 -5.83 12.63 9.09
C LEU A 27 -5.41 13.33 7.78
N LEU A 28 -4.68 14.43 7.89
CA LEU A 28 -4.17 15.14 6.71
C LEU A 28 -3.07 14.37 5.99
N GLY A 29 -2.20 13.71 6.77
CA GLY A 29 -1.11 12.89 6.25
C GLY A 29 -1.57 11.58 5.62
N SER A 30 -2.77 11.08 5.93
CA SER A 30 -3.26 9.79 5.46
C SER A 30 -3.23 9.63 3.93
N PHE A 31 -3.32 10.71 3.18
CA PHE A 31 -3.24 10.69 1.72
C PHE A 31 -1.81 10.67 1.19
N PHE A 32 -0.86 11.24 1.93
CA PHE A 32 0.54 11.38 1.50
C PHE A 32 1.46 10.34 2.11
N ILE A 33 1.25 9.99 3.39
CA ILE A 33 2.08 9.02 4.12
C ILE A 33 2.18 7.68 3.39
N PRO A 34 1.09 7.07 2.89
CA PRO A 34 1.18 5.80 2.18
C PRO A 34 2.08 5.86 0.96
N LEU A 35 2.03 6.95 0.19
CA LEU A 35 2.81 7.12 -1.04
C LEU A 35 4.32 7.19 -0.78
N VAL A 36 4.71 7.73 0.38
CA VAL A 36 6.12 7.93 0.74
C VAL A 36 6.66 6.77 1.57
N VAL A 37 5.82 6.14 2.39
CA VAL A 37 6.28 5.19 3.41
C VAL A 37 6.12 3.73 2.97
N LEU A 38 5.03 3.39 2.23
CA LEU A 38 4.66 2.00 1.99
C LEU A 38 5.73 1.23 1.20
N LEU A 39 6.16 1.75 0.05
CA LEU A 39 7.19 1.10 -0.77
C LEU A 39 8.54 0.97 -0.07
N PRO A 40 9.13 2.04 0.53
CA PRO A 40 10.37 1.90 1.30
C PRO A 40 10.27 0.91 2.45
N LEU A 41 9.12 0.86 3.13
CA LEU A 41 8.89 -0.07 4.23
C LEU A 41 8.85 -1.52 3.73
N GLN A 42 8.16 -1.79 2.62
CA GLN A 42 8.16 -3.10 1.98
C GLN A 42 9.55 -3.51 1.52
N GLN A 43 10.30 -2.61 0.90
CA GLN A 43 11.68 -2.88 0.49
C GLN A 43 12.59 -3.21 1.69
N ALA A 44 12.42 -2.52 2.81
CA ALA A 44 13.20 -2.77 4.02
C ALA A 44 12.86 -4.11 4.69
N LEU A 45 11.59 -4.52 4.66
CA LEU A 45 11.12 -5.73 5.35
C LEU A 45 11.25 -7.00 4.51
N TYR A 46 10.94 -6.93 3.23
CA TYR A 46 10.82 -8.13 2.41
C TYR A 46 12.00 -8.36 1.48
N HIS A 47 12.74 -7.35 1.08
CA HIS A 47 13.98 -7.38 0.27
C HIS A 47 14.24 -8.73 -0.45
N PRO A 48 13.38 -9.19 -1.37
CA PRO A 48 13.50 -10.52 -1.97
C PRO A 48 14.79 -10.61 -2.77
N PHE A 49 15.52 -11.71 -2.63
CA PHE A 49 16.80 -11.88 -3.32
C PHE A 49 16.61 -11.85 -4.85
N GLY A 50 17.38 -10.99 -5.53
CA GLY A 50 17.41 -10.93 -7.00
C GLY A 50 16.12 -10.40 -7.64
N TYR A 51 15.30 -9.63 -6.93
CA TYR A 51 14.13 -8.99 -7.53
C TYR A 51 14.54 -7.87 -8.50
N TRP A 52 13.76 -7.75 -9.58
CA TRP A 52 13.90 -6.66 -10.55
C TRP A 52 12.84 -5.58 -10.37
N PHE A 53 11.75 -6.00 -9.77
CA PHE A 53 10.56 -5.23 -9.58
C PHE A 53 9.94 -5.61 -8.24
N LEU A 54 9.63 -4.62 -7.43
CA LEU A 54 8.85 -4.75 -6.19
C LEU A 54 7.97 -3.51 -6.09
N GLU A 55 6.68 -3.70 -5.97
CA GLU A 55 5.72 -2.59 -5.85
C GLU A 55 4.50 -3.01 -5.02
N PRO A 56 3.98 -2.12 -4.15
CA PRO A 56 2.69 -2.33 -3.53
C PRO A 56 1.58 -2.19 -4.56
N PRO A 57 0.59 -3.09 -4.61
CA PRO A 57 -0.57 -2.91 -5.44
C PRO A 57 -1.39 -1.68 -4.98
N ARG A 58 -2.21 -1.12 -5.87
CA ARG A 58 -3.03 0.07 -5.54
C ARG A 58 -3.91 -0.13 -4.31
N SER A 59 -4.47 -1.33 -4.15
CA SER A 59 -5.26 -1.72 -2.97
C SER A 59 -4.50 -1.50 -1.67
N ALA A 60 -3.20 -1.80 -1.62
CA ALA A 60 -2.36 -1.59 -0.45
C ALA A 60 -2.34 -0.11 -0.03
N TYR A 61 -2.19 0.81 -0.98
CA TYR A 61 -2.23 2.25 -0.69
C TYR A 61 -3.57 2.70 -0.12
N PHE A 62 -4.69 2.25 -0.72
CA PHE A 62 -6.03 2.60 -0.24
C PHE A 62 -6.32 2.05 1.16
N ILE A 63 -5.90 0.80 1.43
CA ILE A 63 -6.09 0.16 2.72
C ILE A 63 -5.25 0.87 3.79
N PHE A 64 -3.99 1.21 3.47
CA PHE A 64 -3.13 1.95 4.39
C PHE A 64 -3.69 3.35 4.68
N THR A 65 -4.18 4.07 3.66
CA THR A 65 -4.89 5.35 3.81
C THR A 65 -6.09 5.20 4.73
N GLY A 66 -6.97 4.23 4.47
CA GLY A 66 -8.15 3.95 5.27
C GLY A 66 -7.81 3.61 6.72
N SER A 67 -6.72 2.86 6.95
CA SER A 67 -6.25 2.53 8.29
C SER A 67 -5.82 3.78 9.08
N LEU A 68 -5.09 4.72 8.46
CA LEU A 68 -4.67 5.97 9.09
C LEU A 68 -5.86 6.89 9.39
N VAL A 69 -6.84 6.96 8.49
CA VAL A 69 -8.10 7.69 8.73
C VAL A 69 -8.85 7.09 9.92
N LEU A 70 -9.01 5.77 9.95
CA LEU A 70 -9.69 5.07 11.05
C LEU A 70 -8.97 5.30 12.39
N LEU A 71 -7.64 5.23 12.39
CA LEU A 71 -6.82 5.52 13.56
C LEU A 71 -7.05 6.96 14.06
N SER A 72 -6.98 7.93 13.15
CA SER A 72 -7.20 9.34 13.44
C SER A 72 -8.59 9.59 14.05
N LEU A 73 -9.63 9.05 13.44
CA LEU A 73 -11.02 9.19 13.93
C LEU A 73 -11.19 8.54 15.32
N SER A 74 -10.58 7.35 15.53
CA SER A 74 -10.62 6.69 16.84
C SER A 74 -9.94 7.52 17.94
N LEU A 75 -8.80 8.16 17.62
CA LEU A 75 -8.11 9.05 18.55
C LEU A 75 -8.93 10.32 18.82
N LEU A 76 -9.58 10.90 17.80
CA LEU A 76 -10.48 12.06 17.97
C LEU A 76 -11.69 11.71 18.86
N MET A 77 -12.30 10.54 18.65
CA MET A 77 -13.39 10.06 19.51
C MET A 77 -12.95 9.88 20.97
N MET A 78 -11.71 9.45 21.20
CA MET A 78 -11.17 9.27 22.55
C MET A 78 -11.12 10.59 23.33
N ILE A 79 -10.81 11.71 22.69
CA ILE A 79 -10.69 13.03 23.34
C ILE A 79 -11.97 13.87 23.33
N SER A 80 -12.93 13.54 22.45
CA SER A 80 -14.18 14.31 22.27
C SER A 80 -15.19 14.20 23.45
N GLY A 81 -14.86 13.40 24.46
CA GLY A 81 -15.76 13.10 25.57
C GLY A 81 -16.89 12.13 25.23
N LEU A 82 -16.92 11.58 24.01
CA LEU A 82 -17.86 10.51 23.61
C LEU A 82 -17.54 9.18 24.32
N ALA A 83 -16.29 8.99 24.76
CA ALA A 83 -15.83 7.80 25.50
C ALA A 83 -16.35 7.70 26.94
N LYS A 84 -17.64 8.13 27.19
CA LYS A 84 -18.21 8.12 28.54
C LYS A 84 -18.72 6.73 28.97
N ASN A 85 -19.25 5.96 28.07
CA ASN A 85 -19.82 4.65 28.36
C ASN A 85 -18.87 3.50 27.92
N LYS A 86 -19.12 2.29 28.44
CA LYS A 86 -18.30 1.10 28.15
C LYS A 86 -18.34 0.74 26.66
N PHE A 87 -19.49 0.90 26.01
CA PHE A 87 -19.68 0.61 24.59
C PHE A 87 -18.80 1.52 23.70
N ALA A 88 -18.83 2.84 23.95
CA ALA A 88 -17.99 3.77 23.19
C ALA A 88 -16.48 3.52 23.39
N LYS A 89 -16.07 3.16 24.61
CA LYS A 89 -14.66 2.77 24.85
C LYS A 89 -14.29 1.50 24.08
N GLY A 90 -15.18 0.52 24.02
CA GLY A 90 -14.98 -0.70 23.23
C GLY A 90 -14.86 -0.40 21.73
N LEU A 91 -15.70 0.48 21.20
CA LEU A 91 -15.67 0.89 19.80
C LEU A 91 -14.36 1.61 19.43
N ILE A 92 -13.88 2.51 20.29
CA ILE A 92 -12.60 3.21 20.11
C ILE A 92 -11.44 2.21 20.12
N ALA A 93 -11.40 1.30 21.10
CA ALA A 93 -10.36 0.28 21.19
C ALA A 93 -10.37 -0.65 19.96
N ALA A 94 -11.56 -1.07 19.50
CA ALA A 94 -11.71 -1.85 18.27
C ALA A 94 -11.23 -1.07 17.04
N GLY A 95 -11.57 0.20 16.92
CA GLY A 95 -11.12 1.07 15.82
C GLY A 95 -9.60 1.19 15.76
N ILE A 96 -8.94 1.40 16.90
CA ILE A 96 -7.47 1.43 16.99
C ILE A 96 -6.88 0.06 16.61
N PHE A 97 -7.42 -1.03 17.14
CA PHE A 97 -6.93 -2.37 16.84
C PHE A 97 -7.06 -2.71 15.35
N ILE A 98 -8.24 -2.46 14.76
CA ILE A 98 -8.51 -2.70 13.34
C ILE A 98 -7.59 -1.83 12.47
N SER A 99 -7.36 -0.57 12.83
CA SER A 99 -6.47 0.30 12.07
C SER A 99 -5.03 -0.21 12.04
N ILE A 100 -4.51 -0.69 13.18
CA ILE A 100 -3.17 -1.29 13.25
C ILE A 100 -3.12 -2.56 12.40
N LEU A 101 -4.13 -3.43 12.51
CA LEU A 101 -4.21 -4.67 11.73
C LEU A 101 -4.23 -4.38 10.23
N LEU A 102 -5.06 -3.44 9.78
CA LEU A 102 -5.13 -3.04 8.37
C LEU A 102 -3.81 -2.43 7.87
N SER A 103 -3.11 -1.65 8.71
CA SER A 103 -1.79 -1.12 8.38
C SER A 103 -0.78 -2.24 8.15
N VAL A 104 -0.73 -3.23 9.04
CA VAL A 104 0.17 -4.39 8.92
C VAL A 104 -0.16 -5.19 7.66
N LEU A 105 -1.43 -5.54 7.45
CA LEU A 105 -1.87 -6.27 6.26
C LEU A 105 -1.60 -5.51 4.95
N SER A 106 -1.68 -4.18 4.98
CA SER A 106 -1.34 -3.35 3.82
C SER A 106 0.15 -3.39 3.49
N VAL A 107 1.03 -3.40 4.51
CA VAL A 107 2.47 -3.55 4.33
C VAL A 107 2.81 -4.95 3.81
N ASP A 108 2.09 -5.96 4.27
CA ASP A 108 2.26 -7.36 3.82
C ASP A 108 1.67 -7.62 2.42
N HIS A 109 0.91 -6.69 1.87
CA HIS A 109 0.31 -6.82 0.53
C HIS A 109 1.21 -6.20 -0.55
N TYR A 110 2.01 -7.04 -1.22
CA TYR A 110 2.98 -6.65 -2.23
C TYR A 110 3.03 -7.65 -3.39
N HIS A 111 3.69 -7.25 -4.46
CA HIS A 111 4.08 -8.15 -5.54
C HIS A 111 5.47 -7.82 -6.05
N TYR A 112 6.19 -8.84 -6.50
CA TYR A 112 7.51 -8.68 -7.08
C TYR A 112 7.76 -9.67 -8.20
N MET A 113 8.81 -9.40 -8.99
CA MET A 113 9.31 -10.27 -10.05
C MET A 113 10.79 -10.52 -9.87
N ASN A 114 11.23 -11.74 -10.12
CA ASN A 114 12.64 -12.14 -10.14
C ASN A 114 12.94 -13.07 -11.31
N GLY A 115 14.14 -13.68 -11.32
CA GLY A 115 14.58 -14.62 -12.37
C GLY A 115 13.71 -15.86 -12.54
N ASN A 116 12.95 -16.26 -11.52
CA ASN A 116 12.15 -17.48 -11.52
C ASN A 116 10.71 -17.22 -11.93
N GLY A 117 10.12 -16.10 -11.50
CA GLY A 117 8.70 -15.86 -11.73
C GLY A 117 8.17 -14.54 -11.16
N ILE A 118 6.85 -14.53 -11.06
CA ILE A 118 6.01 -13.46 -10.51
C ILE A 118 5.48 -13.95 -9.17
N TYR A 119 5.65 -13.14 -8.14
CA TYR A 119 5.26 -13.44 -6.77
C TYR A 119 4.26 -12.39 -6.29
N ILE A 120 3.19 -12.87 -5.68
CA ILE A 120 2.09 -12.02 -5.24
C ILE A 120 1.71 -12.41 -3.83
N ASN A 121 1.83 -11.50 -2.89
CA ASN A 121 1.26 -11.67 -1.56
C ASN A 121 -0.12 -10.98 -1.51
N PRO A 122 -1.24 -11.73 -1.56
CA PRO A 122 -2.57 -11.16 -1.61
C PRO A 122 -2.95 -10.57 -0.26
N PHE A 123 -3.84 -9.55 -0.27
CA PHE A 123 -4.34 -8.95 0.96
C PHE A 123 -5.10 -9.95 1.85
N PHE A 124 -5.88 -10.84 1.23
CA PHE A 124 -6.54 -11.95 1.90
C PHE A 124 -5.94 -13.26 1.40
N GLY A 125 -5.24 -13.96 2.25
CA GLY A 125 -4.63 -15.26 1.93
C GLY A 125 -3.51 -15.60 2.91
N PHE A 126 -3.12 -16.86 2.90
CA PHE A 126 -1.98 -17.33 3.67
C PHE A 126 -0.82 -17.63 2.71
N GLY A 127 0.18 -16.76 2.72
CA GLY A 127 1.40 -16.93 1.96
C GLY A 127 1.39 -16.35 0.54
N GLU A 128 2.57 -16.30 -0.04
CA GLU A 128 2.83 -15.85 -1.39
C GLU A 128 2.27 -16.85 -2.42
N LYS A 129 1.62 -16.33 -3.45
CA LYS A 129 1.36 -17.07 -4.69
C LYS A 129 2.55 -16.90 -5.62
N GLU A 130 3.08 -18.01 -6.10
CA GLU A 130 4.19 -18.06 -7.05
C GLU A 130 3.68 -18.45 -8.43
N PHE A 131 4.04 -17.68 -9.45
CA PHE A 131 3.76 -17.95 -10.85
C PHE A 131 5.08 -18.00 -11.62
N LEU A 132 5.51 -19.19 -12.00
CA LEU A 132 6.77 -19.38 -12.73
C LEU A 132 6.69 -18.82 -14.15
N TRP A 133 7.79 -18.27 -14.66
CA TRP A 133 7.86 -17.84 -16.08
C TRP A 133 7.57 -19.00 -17.04
N ALA A 134 7.83 -20.25 -16.64
CA ALA A 134 7.51 -21.44 -17.42
C ALA A 134 6.01 -21.70 -17.57
N ASP A 135 5.19 -21.17 -16.67
CA ASP A 135 3.73 -21.37 -16.65
C ASP A 135 2.97 -20.23 -17.32
N VAL A 136 3.66 -19.17 -17.73
CA VAL A 136 3.04 -18.10 -18.54
C VAL A 136 2.67 -18.67 -19.90
N LYS A 137 1.41 -18.50 -20.27
CA LYS A 137 0.84 -18.86 -21.58
C LYS A 137 0.84 -17.69 -22.54
N GLU A 138 0.49 -16.52 -22.03
CA GLU A 138 0.30 -15.31 -22.82
C GLU A 138 0.58 -14.06 -21.97
N ALA A 139 1.09 -13.01 -22.59
CA ALA A 139 1.26 -11.70 -21.98
C ALA A 139 0.61 -10.63 -22.86
N LYS A 140 -0.26 -9.80 -22.26
CA LYS A 140 -1.05 -8.79 -22.97
C LYS A 140 -0.83 -7.41 -22.39
N GLN A 141 -0.62 -6.44 -23.25
CA GLN A 141 -0.67 -5.03 -22.86
C GLN A 141 -2.03 -4.45 -23.26
N ILE A 142 -2.80 -3.98 -22.28
CA ILE A 142 -4.07 -3.33 -22.53
C ILE A 142 -3.83 -1.83 -22.64
N ALA A 143 -4.04 -1.30 -23.85
CA ALA A 143 -3.96 0.12 -24.14
C ALA A 143 -5.33 0.78 -23.95
N VAL A 144 -5.37 1.98 -23.40
CA VAL A 144 -6.59 2.80 -23.24
C VAL A 144 -6.39 4.10 -24.01
N GLU A 145 -7.45 4.53 -24.68
CA GLU A 145 -7.47 5.81 -25.36
C GLU A 145 -7.60 6.95 -24.33
N GLU A 146 -6.59 7.80 -24.26
CA GLU A 146 -6.60 9.03 -23.48
C GLU A 146 -6.62 10.24 -24.44
N LYS A 147 -6.95 11.44 -23.93
CA LYS A 147 -7.03 12.70 -24.71
C LYS A 147 -5.81 12.97 -25.59
N ASN A 148 -4.65 12.42 -25.25
CA ASN A 148 -3.37 12.61 -25.92
C ASN A 148 -2.89 11.38 -26.72
N GLY A 149 -3.75 10.40 -26.98
CA GLY A 149 -3.45 9.18 -27.72
C GLY A 149 -3.55 7.90 -26.90
N LEU A 150 -3.10 6.80 -27.48
CA LEU A 150 -3.12 5.49 -26.85
C LEU A 150 -2.04 5.35 -25.78
N LYS A 151 -2.45 4.97 -24.57
CA LYS A 151 -1.54 4.74 -23.45
C LYS A 151 -1.72 3.33 -22.89
N ASP A 152 -0.63 2.59 -22.82
CA ASP A 152 -0.63 1.27 -22.21
C ASP A 152 -0.87 1.41 -20.70
N LYS A 153 -1.96 0.81 -20.22
CA LYS A 153 -2.43 0.96 -18.84
C LYS A 153 -2.12 -0.26 -17.98
N ASN A 154 -2.37 -1.45 -18.52
CA ASN A 154 -2.19 -2.69 -17.79
C ASN A 154 -1.32 -3.67 -18.57
N LEU A 155 -0.52 -4.46 -17.86
CA LEU A 155 0.18 -5.63 -18.35
C LEU A 155 -0.45 -6.85 -17.67
N THR A 156 -1.06 -7.73 -18.45
CA THR A 156 -1.75 -8.92 -17.95
C THR A 156 -1.00 -10.16 -18.37
N PHE A 157 -0.67 -11.01 -17.40
CA PHE A 157 -0.14 -12.35 -17.64
C PHE A 157 -1.27 -13.37 -17.50
N VAL A 158 -1.40 -14.25 -18.48
CA VAL A 158 -2.30 -15.40 -18.46
C VAL A 158 -1.46 -16.64 -18.28
N PHE A 159 -1.80 -17.46 -17.28
CA PHE A 159 -1.06 -18.68 -16.95
C PHE A 159 -1.75 -19.92 -17.53
N LYS A 160 -1.02 -21.05 -17.59
CA LYS A 160 -1.50 -22.31 -18.17
C LYS A 160 -2.69 -22.91 -17.42
N ASP A 161 -2.82 -22.63 -16.14
CA ASP A 161 -3.96 -23.04 -15.29
C ASP A 161 -5.23 -22.18 -15.51
N GLY A 162 -5.12 -21.11 -16.31
CA GLY A 162 -6.19 -20.15 -16.56
C GLY A 162 -6.24 -18.99 -15.59
N GLU A 163 -5.39 -18.97 -14.53
CA GLU A 163 -5.27 -17.78 -13.68
C GLU A 163 -4.71 -16.60 -14.50
N GLN A 164 -5.14 -15.39 -14.13
CA GLN A 164 -4.67 -14.15 -14.75
C GLN A 164 -4.26 -13.16 -13.69
N TYR A 165 -3.18 -12.44 -13.96
CA TYR A 165 -2.76 -11.36 -13.08
C TYR A 165 -2.37 -10.12 -13.89
N SER A 166 -2.91 -8.95 -13.46
CA SER A 166 -2.71 -7.67 -14.14
C SER A 166 -1.91 -6.71 -13.28
N PHE A 167 -0.83 -6.19 -13.85
CA PHE A 167 -0.07 -5.08 -13.29
C PHE A 167 -0.44 -3.79 -13.98
N LEU A 168 -0.51 -2.70 -13.21
CA LEU A 168 -0.51 -1.38 -13.81
C LEU A 168 0.85 -1.07 -14.40
N ILE A 169 0.88 -0.50 -15.59
CA ILE A 169 2.12 -0.08 -16.21
C ILE A 169 2.57 1.23 -15.58
N THR A 170 3.21 1.10 -14.41
CA THR A 170 3.92 2.17 -13.70
C THR A 170 5.31 2.37 -14.31
N GLU A 171 6.02 3.39 -13.85
CA GLU A 171 7.40 3.60 -14.24
C GLU A 171 8.33 2.45 -13.81
N THR A 172 8.01 1.83 -12.65
CA THR A 172 8.74 0.67 -12.14
C THR A 172 8.55 -0.55 -13.04
N VAL A 173 7.33 -0.83 -13.48
CA VAL A 173 7.04 -1.89 -14.46
C VAL A 173 7.77 -1.62 -15.78
N ARG A 174 7.77 -0.36 -16.27
CA ARG A 174 8.48 0.00 -17.50
C ARG A 174 9.99 -0.24 -17.42
N LYS A 175 10.61 0.03 -16.28
CA LYS A 175 12.03 -0.24 -16.05
C LYS A 175 12.34 -1.73 -16.01
N ALA A 176 11.42 -2.55 -15.49
CA ALA A 176 11.54 -4.01 -15.45
C ALA A 176 11.20 -4.67 -16.81
N TYR A 177 10.48 -3.97 -17.70
CA TYR A 177 10.00 -4.50 -18.99
C TYR A 177 11.08 -5.18 -19.83
N PRO A 178 12.27 -4.60 -20.06
CA PRO A 178 13.30 -5.25 -20.87
C PRO A 178 13.72 -6.61 -20.29
N ILE A 179 13.76 -6.72 -18.96
CA ILE A 179 14.24 -7.90 -18.25
C ILE A 179 13.23 -9.04 -18.37
N PHE A 180 11.96 -8.80 -18.00
CA PHE A 180 10.96 -9.87 -18.11
C PHE A 180 10.57 -10.18 -19.55
N ASN A 181 10.69 -9.23 -20.50
CA ASN A 181 10.46 -9.49 -21.92
C ASN A 181 11.47 -10.50 -22.48
N VAL A 182 12.74 -10.43 -22.07
CA VAL A 182 13.73 -11.46 -22.41
C VAL A 182 13.27 -12.84 -21.90
N LYS A 183 12.77 -12.91 -20.66
CA LYS A 183 12.26 -14.16 -20.08
C LYS A 183 11.06 -14.73 -20.85
N LEU A 184 10.16 -13.87 -21.31
CA LEU A 184 9.03 -14.29 -22.14
C LEU A 184 9.50 -14.78 -23.51
N GLN A 185 10.42 -14.07 -24.15
CA GLN A 185 11.00 -14.48 -25.44
C GLN A 185 11.76 -15.81 -25.36
N GLU A 186 12.51 -16.09 -24.29
CA GLU A 186 13.13 -17.38 -24.02
C GLU A 186 12.12 -18.54 -24.00
N LYS A 187 10.84 -18.24 -23.72
CA LYS A 187 9.71 -19.18 -23.73
C LYS A 187 8.86 -19.13 -25.01
N GLY A 188 9.28 -18.33 -25.99
CA GLY A 188 8.52 -18.14 -27.24
C GLY A 188 7.25 -17.30 -27.08
N ILE A 189 7.10 -16.58 -25.97
CA ILE A 189 5.92 -15.75 -25.69
C ILE A 189 6.22 -14.32 -26.12
N GLN A 190 5.36 -13.76 -26.98
CA GLN A 190 5.38 -12.35 -27.34
C GLN A 190 4.31 -11.58 -26.57
N VAL A 191 4.65 -10.35 -26.17
CA VAL A 191 3.67 -9.46 -25.55
C VAL A 191 2.77 -8.88 -26.64
N THR A 192 1.50 -9.22 -26.60
CA THR A 192 0.49 -8.70 -27.54
C THR A 192 -0.13 -7.43 -27.00
N ARG A 193 -0.49 -6.50 -27.90
CA ARG A 193 -1.17 -5.26 -27.52
C ARG A 193 -2.64 -5.38 -27.87
N GLU A 194 -3.49 -5.26 -26.86
CA GLU A 194 -4.94 -5.29 -27.02
C GLU A 194 -5.54 -3.90 -26.77
N PHE A 195 -6.57 -3.59 -27.52
CA PHE A 195 -7.36 -2.37 -27.36
C PHE A 195 -8.70 -2.76 -26.74
N PRO A 196 -9.20 -2.04 -25.72
CA PRO A 196 -10.54 -2.27 -25.23
C PRO A 196 -11.54 -1.96 -26.36
N GLU A 197 -12.49 -2.87 -26.53
CA GLU A 197 -13.66 -2.67 -27.41
C GLU A 197 -14.54 -1.53 -26.91
#